data_32db1e240b948d151e15773c2c3f06b9
#
_entry.id   32db1e240b948d151e15773c2c3f06b9
#
_cell.length_a   1.000
_cell.length_b   1.000
_cell.length_c   1.000
_cell.angle_alpha   90.00
_cell.angle_beta   90.00
_cell.angle_gamma   90.00
#
_symmetry.space_group_name_H-M   'P 1'
#
loop_
_entity.id
_entity.type
_entity.pdbx_description
1 polymer ?
#
loop_
_entity_poly.entity_id
_entity_poly.type
_entity_poly.pdbx_seq_one_letter_code
_entity_poly.pdbx_strand_id
1 'polypeptide(L)'
;MIRLIFYFIFISLFISCQDDTVNEISENQHTSSIISGVDISDYPKVSSYNPTFYDENNNEISFINSLIQNGVNTIRLRLWVNPVDESSSLDEVKEFSNELKSLGFKIWVTPHFSDTWAHPGQQQTPSDWSSLSFEELKNQVYTYTSQIMSEINPDYIQIGNEINTGILFPHGRIADNQDQFVELVNEGVNAVRNSSTNAKIILHCAGFESSNWFFNIVNQVDYDIIGISYYPWWHGKSLDDLQKQLSSLSINFEKEILIAETSSPFTLGWNDWTNNNVGSEEHLILPEYPASPQRP
;
A
#
# COMPACT_ATOMS: atom_id res chain seq x y z
N MET A 1 48.85 49.26 -72.01
CA MET A 1 47.82 48.29 -71.65
C MET A 1 48.21 47.66 -70.28
N ILE A 2 47.72 48.21 -69.24
CA ILE A 2 48.00 47.85 -67.86
C ILE A 2 46.85 46.99 -67.38
N ARG A 3 47.13 45.67 -67.05
CA ARG A 3 46.19 44.77 -66.46
C ARG A 3 46.22 44.90 -64.95
N LEU A 4 45.14 45.42 -64.36
CA LEU A 4 44.93 45.42 -62.90
C LEU A 4 44.48 43.99 -62.51
N ILE A 5 45.18 43.39 -61.58
CA ILE A 5 44.79 42.13 -60.93
C ILE A 5 44.22 42.53 -59.58
N PHE A 6 42.91 42.25 -59.39
CA PHE A 6 42.22 42.38 -58.11
C PHE A 6 42.47 41.10 -57.28
N TYR A 7 43.13 41.24 -56.14
CA TYR A 7 43.22 40.21 -55.12
C TYR A 7 42.00 40.37 -54.21
N PHE A 8 41.17 39.33 -54.23
CA PHE A 8 40.11 39.17 -53.23
C PHE A 8 40.74 38.50 -51.98
N ILE A 9 40.79 39.25 -50.87
CA ILE A 9 41.16 38.73 -49.58
C ILE A 9 39.91 38.17 -48.94
N PHE A 10 39.83 36.85 -48.81
CA PHE A 10 38.78 36.15 -48.06
C PHE A 10 39.14 36.21 -46.56
N ILE A 11 38.48 37.04 -45.80
CA ILE A 11 38.58 37.07 -44.34
C ILE A 11 37.61 36.01 -43.82
N SER A 12 38.15 34.87 -43.39
CA SER A 12 37.40 33.82 -42.68
C SER A 12 37.18 34.28 -41.23
N LEU A 13 35.98 34.70 -40.89
CA LEU A 13 35.55 34.91 -39.53
C LEU A 13 35.34 33.50 -38.91
N PHE A 14 36.28 33.10 -38.08
CA PHE A 14 36.06 31.95 -37.15
C PHE A 14 35.16 32.47 -36.04
N ILE A 15 33.86 32.13 -36.09
CA ILE A 15 32.96 32.19 -34.96
C ILE A 15 33.32 30.99 -34.06
N SER A 16 34.02 31.28 -32.97
CA SER A 16 34.23 30.33 -31.89
C SER A 16 32.86 30.18 -31.18
N CYS A 17 32.17 29.11 -31.43
CA CYS A 17 31.13 28.64 -30.49
C CYS A 17 31.84 28.21 -29.22
N GLN A 18 31.66 28.97 -28.18
CA GLN A 18 31.99 28.60 -26.84
C GLN A 18 30.93 27.51 -26.46
N ASP A 19 31.39 26.27 -26.33
CA ASP A 19 30.59 25.20 -25.74
C ASP A 19 30.30 25.61 -24.28
N ASP A 20 29.10 26.10 -24.04
CA ASP A 20 28.53 26.10 -22.71
C ASP A 20 28.42 24.62 -22.34
N THR A 21 29.35 24.16 -21.53
CA THR A 21 29.21 22.91 -20.80
C THR A 21 27.98 23.04 -19.92
N VAL A 22 26.84 22.65 -20.48
CA VAL A 22 25.67 22.30 -19.69
C VAL A 22 26.16 21.15 -18.78
N ASN A 23 26.37 21.50 -17.51
CA ASN A 23 26.46 20.49 -16.48
C ASN A 23 25.22 19.61 -16.63
N GLU A 24 25.39 18.43 -17.22
CA GLU A 24 24.46 17.35 -17.04
C GLU A 24 24.39 17.10 -15.53
N ILE A 25 23.39 17.72 -14.90
CA ILE A 25 22.91 17.26 -13.63
C ILE A 25 22.49 15.83 -13.93
N SER A 26 23.33 14.91 -13.54
CA SER A 26 22.97 13.51 -13.44
C SER A 26 21.72 13.48 -12.56
N GLU A 27 20.54 13.55 -13.20
CA GLU A 27 19.31 13.10 -12.61
C GLU A 27 19.51 11.61 -12.32
N ASN A 28 20.05 11.30 -11.15
CA ASN A 28 19.72 10.08 -10.47
C ASN A 28 18.21 10.18 -10.18
N GLN A 29 17.42 9.98 -11.23
CA GLN A 29 16.03 9.61 -11.08
C GLN A 29 16.06 8.24 -10.38
N HIS A 30 15.97 8.27 -9.05
CA HIS A 30 15.26 7.25 -8.35
C HIS A 30 13.86 7.27 -8.94
N THR A 31 13.65 6.54 -10.02
CA THR A 31 12.33 6.14 -10.46
C THR A 31 11.84 5.18 -9.38
N SER A 32 11.31 5.73 -8.28
CA SER A 32 10.46 4.96 -7.39
C SER A 32 9.31 4.49 -8.26
N SER A 33 9.32 3.21 -8.62
CA SER A 33 8.23 2.64 -9.39
C SER A 33 6.96 2.85 -8.57
N ILE A 34 5.98 3.52 -9.13
CA ILE A 34 4.67 3.72 -8.49
C ILE A 34 4.16 2.34 -8.05
N ILE A 35 3.70 2.24 -6.81
CA ILE A 35 3.04 1.03 -6.33
C ILE A 35 1.67 0.97 -7.01
N SER A 36 1.50 0.01 -7.91
CA SER A 36 0.21 -0.37 -8.49
C SER A 36 -0.18 -1.70 -7.86
N GLY A 37 -1.01 -1.64 -6.83
CA GLY A 37 -1.30 -2.78 -5.97
C GLY A 37 -2.76 -3.18 -5.98
N VAL A 38 -3.00 -4.48 -5.74
CA VAL A 38 -4.34 -5.03 -5.48
C VAL A 38 -4.28 -5.97 -4.27
N ASP A 39 -5.36 -5.99 -3.49
CA ASP A 39 -5.56 -7.01 -2.45
C ASP A 39 -6.31 -8.19 -3.06
N ILE A 40 -5.68 -9.35 -3.04
CA ILE A 40 -6.26 -10.60 -3.52
C ILE A 40 -6.15 -11.71 -2.47
N SER A 41 -6.23 -11.33 -1.20
CA SER A 41 -6.11 -12.25 -0.06
C SER A 41 -7.08 -13.42 -0.11
N ASP A 42 -8.25 -13.26 -0.72
CA ASP A 42 -9.24 -14.33 -0.86
C ASP A 42 -9.03 -15.20 -2.11
N TYR A 43 -8.04 -14.89 -2.95
CA TYR A 43 -7.80 -15.63 -4.21
C TYR A 43 -7.46 -17.12 -3.99
N PRO A 44 -6.66 -17.54 -3.00
CA PRO A 44 -6.42 -18.97 -2.74
C PRO A 44 -7.74 -19.73 -2.52
N LYS A 45 -8.64 -19.18 -1.72
CA LYS A 45 -9.97 -19.75 -1.48
C LYS A 45 -10.84 -19.74 -2.73
N VAL A 46 -10.87 -18.63 -3.48
CA VAL A 46 -11.63 -18.52 -4.74
C VAL A 46 -11.11 -19.52 -5.78
N SER A 47 -9.79 -19.64 -5.93
CA SER A 47 -9.17 -20.54 -6.91
C SER A 47 -9.45 -22.01 -6.64
N SER A 48 -9.68 -22.39 -5.38
CA SER A 48 -10.03 -23.78 -5.02
C SER A 48 -11.35 -24.26 -5.64
N TYR A 49 -12.22 -23.33 -6.04
CA TYR A 49 -13.47 -23.63 -6.76
C TYR A 49 -13.29 -23.73 -8.27
N ASN A 50 -12.05 -23.62 -8.79
CA ASN A 50 -11.71 -23.67 -10.20
C ASN A 50 -12.54 -22.69 -11.08
N PRO A 51 -12.62 -21.39 -10.73
CA PRO A 51 -13.36 -20.43 -11.55
C PRO A 51 -12.68 -20.22 -12.88
N THR A 52 -13.47 -19.93 -13.93
CA THR A 52 -12.96 -19.49 -15.22
C THR A 52 -13.08 -17.98 -15.31
N PHE A 53 -11.99 -17.30 -15.63
CA PHE A 53 -11.95 -15.85 -15.84
C PHE A 53 -11.88 -15.53 -17.34
N TYR A 54 -12.49 -14.43 -17.74
CA TYR A 54 -12.57 -14.00 -19.13
C TYR A 54 -12.12 -12.55 -19.28
N ASP A 55 -11.48 -12.25 -20.42
CA ASP A 55 -11.16 -10.88 -20.82
C ASP A 55 -12.40 -10.16 -21.41
N GLU A 56 -12.24 -8.89 -21.80
CA GLU A 56 -13.29 -8.07 -22.43
C GLU A 56 -13.80 -8.62 -23.76
N ASN A 57 -13.02 -9.48 -24.41
CA ASN A 57 -13.36 -10.15 -25.66
C ASN A 57 -13.95 -11.55 -25.44
N ASN A 58 -14.23 -11.90 -24.18
CA ASN A 58 -14.74 -13.21 -23.77
C ASN A 58 -13.78 -14.38 -24.07
N ASN A 59 -12.47 -14.14 -24.09
CA ASN A 59 -11.46 -15.18 -24.11
C ASN A 59 -11.11 -15.58 -22.67
N GLU A 60 -10.90 -16.89 -22.45
CA GLU A 60 -10.44 -17.40 -21.17
C GLU A 60 -9.03 -16.88 -20.86
N ILE A 61 -8.83 -16.37 -19.64
CA ILE A 61 -7.55 -15.83 -19.18
C ILE A 61 -7.17 -16.37 -17.80
N SER A 62 -5.87 -16.37 -17.50
CA SER A 62 -5.37 -16.49 -16.13
C SER A 62 -5.57 -15.16 -15.40
N PHE A 63 -6.27 -15.19 -14.27
CA PHE A 63 -6.50 -14.01 -13.44
C PHE A 63 -5.17 -13.34 -13.04
N ILE A 64 -4.23 -14.10 -12.51
CA ILE A 64 -2.92 -13.56 -12.08
C ILE A 64 -2.14 -12.96 -13.27
N ASN A 65 -2.14 -13.62 -14.44
CA ASN A 65 -1.48 -13.08 -15.62
C ASN A 65 -2.15 -11.78 -16.11
N SER A 66 -3.47 -11.66 -15.94
CA SER A 66 -4.17 -10.42 -16.29
C SER A 66 -3.74 -9.24 -15.42
N LEU A 67 -3.44 -9.46 -14.14
CA LEU A 67 -2.91 -8.43 -13.25
C LEU A 67 -1.56 -7.91 -13.76
N ILE A 68 -0.66 -8.82 -14.13
CA ILE A 68 0.66 -8.45 -14.71
C ILE A 68 0.48 -7.62 -15.98
N GLN A 69 -0.36 -8.08 -16.90
CA GLN A 69 -0.61 -7.42 -18.18
C GLN A 69 -1.22 -6.02 -18.01
N ASN A 70 -1.96 -5.79 -16.93
CA ASN A 70 -2.54 -4.48 -16.57
C ASN A 70 -1.66 -3.63 -15.65
N GLY A 71 -0.39 -4.00 -15.48
CA GLY A 71 0.61 -3.17 -14.79
C GLY A 71 0.56 -3.25 -13.27
N VAL A 72 -0.14 -4.22 -12.70
CA VAL A 72 -0.06 -4.51 -11.26
C VAL A 72 1.33 -5.05 -10.95
N ASN A 73 2.01 -4.44 -10.00
CA ASN A 73 3.37 -4.80 -9.61
C ASN A 73 3.49 -5.24 -8.14
N THR A 74 2.45 -5.05 -7.35
CA THR A 74 2.45 -5.31 -5.91
C THR A 74 1.15 -6.01 -5.51
N ILE A 75 1.26 -7.07 -4.74
CA ILE A 75 0.10 -7.77 -4.19
C ILE A 75 0.05 -7.55 -2.69
N ARG A 76 -1.07 -7.00 -2.20
CA ARG A 76 -1.37 -6.89 -0.78
C ARG A 76 -2.03 -8.17 -0.30
N LEU A 77 -1.55 -8.68 0.83
CA LEU A 77 -2.06 -9.90 1.46
C LEU A 77 -2.35 -9.64 2.93
N ARG A 78 -3.59 -9.84 3.31
CA ARG A 78 -4.07 -9.85 4.68
C ARG A 78 -3.50 -11.07 5.42
N LEU A 79 -3.14 -10.87 6.67
CA LEU A 79 -2.66 -11.94 7.54
C LEU A 79 -3.38 -11.89 8.89
N TRP A 80 -4.02 -12.98 9.28
CA TRP A 80 -4.63 -13.20 10.59
C TRP A 80 -3.77 -14.13 11.44
N VAL A 81 -3.91 -14.06 12.76
CA VAL A 81 -3.09 -14.85 13.69
C VAL A 81 -3.59 -16.31 13.75
N ASN A 82 -4.86 -16.52 14.12
CA ASN A 82 -5.49 -17.82 14.19
C ASN A 82 -6.87 -17.76 13.49
N PRO A 83 -6.93 -17.71 12.16
CA PRO A 83 -8.20 -17.67 11.45
C PRO A 83 -8.98 -18.98 11.61
N VAL A 84 -10.31 -18.88 11.59
CA VAL A 84 -11.19 -20.05 11.83
C VAL A 84 -11.08 -21.12 10.73
N ASP A 85 -10.88 -20.71 9.48
CA ASP A 85 -10.88 -21.58 8.30
C ASP A 85 -9.54 -21.63 7.56
N GLU A 86 -8.47 -21.31 8.26
CA GLU A 86 -7.10 -21.22 7.74
C GLU A 86 -6.87 -20.16 6.65
N SER A 87 -7.90 -19.56 6.07
CA SER A 87 -7.77 -18.48 5.12
C SER A 87 -7.05 -17.28 5.75
N SER A 88 -6.06 -16.76 5.05
CA SER A 88 -5.17 -15.69 5.56
C SER A 88 -4.34 -16.09 6.79
N SER A 89 -4.12 -17.40 7.01
CA SER A 89 -3.14 -17.89 7.99
C SER A 89 -1.71 -17.62 7.51
N LEU A 90 -0.75 -17.72 8.43
CA LEU A 90 0.66 -17.52 8.08
C LEU A 90 1.13 -18.51 7.00
N ASP A 91 0.71 -19.77 7.09
CA ASP A 91 1.10 -20.81 6.13
C ASP A 91 0.52 -20.52 4.74
N GLU A 92 -0.78 -20.19 4.63
CA GLU A 92 -1.41 -19.84 3.35
C GLU A 92 -0.76 -18.61 2.73
N VAL A 93 -0.57 -17.54 3.52
CA VAL A 93 0.03 -16.29 3.02
C VAL A 93 1.49 -16.51 2.60
N LYS A 94 2.25 -17.34 3.30
CA LYS A 94 3.61 -17.73 2.95
C LYS A 94 3.66 -18.49 1.62
N GLU A 95 2.83 -19.51 1.45
CA GLU A 95 2.78 -20.29 0.21
C GLU A 95 2.39 -19.42 -0.98
N PHE A 96 1.34 -18.64 -0.84
CA PHE A 96 0.86 -17.76 -1.89
C PHE A 96 1.85 -16.62 -2.19
N SER A 97 2.51 -16.06 -1.18
CA SER A 97 3.59 -15.08 -1.38
C SER A 97 4.73 -15.64 -2.21
N ASN A 98 5.14 -16.88 -1.99
CA ASN A 98 6.20 -17.52 -2.76
C ASN A 98 5.80 -17.72 -4.24
N GLU A 99 4.57 -18.11 -4.50
CA GLU A 99 4.03 -18.20 -5.85
C GLU A 99 4.08 -16.83 -6.55
N LEU A 100 3.53 -15.80 -5.91
CA LEU A 100 3.46 -14.45 -6.47
C LEU A 100 4.85 -13.84 -6.71
N LYS A 101 5.82 -14.06 -5.82
CA LYS A 101 7.21 -13.65 -6.01
C LYS A 101 7.84 -14.33 -7.22
N SER A 102 7.55 -15.61 -7.45
CA SER A 102 8.05 -16.34 -8.62
C SER A 102 7.57 -15.75 -9.94
N LEU A 103 6.45 -15.03 -9.92
CA LEU A 103 5.85 -14.31 -11.04
C LEU A 103 6.32 -12.84 -11.14
N GLY A 104 7.17 -12.39 -10.22
CA GLY A 104 7.78 -11.06 -10.23
C GLY A 104 7.02 -9.98 -9.47
N PHE A 105 5.98 -10.31 -8.72
CA PHE A 105 5.29 -9.36 -7.86
C PHE A 105 6.10 -9.00 -6.62
N LYS A 106 5.98 -7.75 -6.18
CA LYS A 106 6.30 -7.35 -4.81
C LYS A 106 5.18 -7.76 -3.87
N ILE A 107 5.55 -8.13 -2.66
CA ILE A 107 4.61 -8.59 -1.64
C ILE A 107 4.47 -7.55 -0.54
N TRP A 108 3.22 -7.19 -0.26
CA TRP A 108 2.82 -6.33 0.83
C TRP A 108 1.96 -7.14 1.81
N VAL A 109 2.52 -7.47 2.97
CA VAL A 109 1.80 -8.21 4.02
C VAL A 109 1.20 -7.25 5.03
N THR A 110 -0.07 -7.51 5.39
CA THR A 110 -0.82 -6.73 6.38
C THR A 110 -1.24 -7.64 7.53
N PRO A 111 -0.38 -7.87 8.55
CA PRO A 111 -0.80 -8.52 9.78
C PRO A 111 -1.82 -7.66 10.52
N HIS A 112 -3.02 -8.20 10.72
CA HIS A 112 -4.07 -7.51 11.46
C HIS A 112 -3.86 -7.57 12.98
N PHE A 113 -2.96 -8.43 13.46
CA PHE A 113 -2.80 -8.77 14.88
C PHE A 113 -4.13 -9.17 15.53
N SER A 114 -4.93 -9.90 14.79
CA SER A 114 -6.27 -10.37 15.14
C SER A 114 -6.53 -11.71 14.45
N ASP A 115 -7.50 -12.48 14.94
CA ASP A 115 -7.95 -13.74 14.30
C ASP A 115 -8.95 -13.48 13.17
N THR A 116 -9.33 -12.23 12.94
CA THR A 116 -10.33 -11.79 11.96
C THR A 116 -10.07 -10.37 11.49
N TRP A 117 -10.99 -9.81 10.72
CA TRP A 117 -10.94 -8.43 10.27
C TRP A 117 -10.70 -7.45 11.42
N ALA A 118 -9.67 -6.61 11.28
CA ALA A 118 -9.41 -5.47 12.14
C ALA A 118 -9.73 -4.17 11.38
N HIS A 119 -10.44 -3.26 12.03
CA HIS A 119 -10.79 -1.92 11.54
C HIS A 119 -11.02 -0.99 12.75
N PRO A 120 -11.21 0.33 12.60
CA PRO A 120 -11.28 1.24 13.75
C PRO A 120 -12.30 0.87 14.82
N GLY A 121 -13.39 0.20 14.45
CA GLY A 121 -14.40 -0.29 15.40
C GLY A 121 -14.10 -1.64 16.05
N GLN A 122 -13.08 -2.35 15.56
CA GLN A 122 -12.80 -3.74 15.96
C GLN A 122 -11.31 -4.04 15.83
N GLN A 123 -10.58 -3.98 16.95
CA GLN A 123 -9.15 -4.26 17.04
C GLN A 123 -8.92 -5.30 18.14
N GLN A 124 -9.55 -6.46 17.99
CA GLN A 124 -9.54 -7.51 19.00
C GLN A 124 -8.19 -8.20 19.08
N THR A 125 -7.69 -8.37 20.30
CA THR A 125 -6.53 -9.22 20.57
C THR A 125 -6.86 -10.66 20.15
N PRO A 126 -5.93 -11.37 19.48
CA PRO A 126 -6.09 -12.77 19.16
C PRO A 126 -6.43 -13.62 20.39
N SER A 127 -7.24 -14.66 20.20
CA SER A 127 -7.71 -15.52 21.30
C SER A 127 -6.58 -16.07 22.15
N ASP A 128 -5.50 -16.54 21.51
CA ASP A 128 -4.34 -17.12 22.18
C ASP A 128 -3.49 -16.08 22.94
N TRP A 129 -3.64 -14.81 22.60
CA TRP A 129 -2.89 -13.71 23.24
C TRP A 129 -3.71 -13.00 24.31
N SER A 130 -5.00 -13.34 24.45
CA SER A 130 -5.95 -12.61 25.30
C SER A 130 -5.64 -12.66 26.80
N SER A 131 -4.89 -13.66 27.25
CA SER A 131 -4.46 -13.82 28.66
C SER A 131 -3.08 -13.27 28.95
N LEU A 132 -2.36 -12.74 27.95
CA LEU A 132 -1.02 -12.19 28.12
C LEU A 132 -1.09 -10.87 28.88
N SER A 133 -0.11 -10.65 29.77
CA SER A 133 0.17 -9.33 30.31
C SER A 133 0.66 -8.40 29.20
N PHE A 134 0.66 -7.09 29.48
CA PHE A 134 1.10 -6.12 28.49
C PHE A 134 2.56 -6.36 28.02
N GLU A 135 3.46 -6.70 28.93
CA GLU A 135 4.86 -7.00 28.57
C GLU A 135 4.99 -8.28 27.73
N GLU A 136 4.21 -9.30 28.06
CA GLU A 136 4.16 -10.52 27.23
C GLU A 136 3.55 -10.25 25.85
N LEU A 137 2.53 -9.39 25.78
CA LEU A 137 1.91 -8.99 24.52
C LEU A 137 2.88 -8.22 23.61
N LYS A 138 3.70 -7.32 24.17
CA LYS A 138 4.78 -6.65 23.43
C LYS A 138 5.76 -7.67 22.84
N ASN A 139 6.25 -8.59 23.65
CA ASN A 139 7.13 -9.66 23.18
C ASN A 139 6.48 -10.54 22.11
N GLN A 140 5.17 -10.78 22.22
CA GLN A 140 4.42 -11.56 21.26
C GLN A 140 4.29 -10.85 19.90
N VAL A 141 4.02 -9.53 19.91
CA VAL A 141 4.01 -8.71 18.68
C VAL A 141 5.38 -8.75 17.99
N TYR A 142 6.46 -8.55 18.75
CA TYR A 142 7.82 -8.63 18.22
C TYR A 142 8.11 -10.01 17.61
N THR A 143 7.80 -11.08 18.35
CA THR A 143 8.08 -12.46 17.93
C THR A 143 7.30 -12.84 16.67
N TYR A 144 6.00 -12.53 16.63
CA TYR A 144 5.15 -12.84 15.49
C TYR A 144 5.55 -12.03 14.25
N THR A 145 5.87 -10.75 14.42
CA THR A 145 6.36 -9.93 13.31
C THR A 145 7.72 -10.43 12.80
N SER A 146 8.63 -10.84 13.69
CA SER A 146 9.91 -11.46 13.29
C SER A 146 9.71 -12.77 12.53
N GLN A 147 8.70 -13.56 12.91
CA GLN A 147 8.33 -14.78 12.20
C GLN A 147 7.85 -14.46 10.78
N ILE A 148 6.94 -13.50 10.62
CA ILE A 148 6.47 -13.03 9.31
C ILE A 148 7.67 -12.61 8.44
N MET A 149 8.59 -11.82 8.98
CA MET A 149 9.76 -11.36 8.25
C MET A 149 10.66 -12.50 7.82
N SER A 150 10.88 -13.50 8.67
CA SER A 150 11.75 -14.64 8.36
C SER A 150 11.11 -15.62 7.38
N GLU A 151 9.82 -15.84 7.45
CA GLU A 151 9.12 -16.85 6.65
C GLU A 151 8.60 -16.33 5.31
N ILE A 152 8.15 -15.08 5.27
CA ILE A 152 7.60 -14.47 4.05
C ILE A 152 8.63 -13.53 3.41
N ASN A 153 9.39 -12.74 4.19
CA ASN A 153 10.31 -11.71 3.69
C ASN A 153 9.63 -10.74 2.70
N PRO A 154 8.59 -10.00 3.12
CA PRO A 154 7.83 -9.12 2.25
C PRO A 154 8.63 -7.87 1.84
N ASP A 155 8.28 -7.24 0.71
CA ASP A 155 8.80 -5.94 0.30
C ASP A 155 8.22 -4.78 1.11
N TYR A 156 6.94 -4.92 1.49
CA TYR A 156 6.19 -3.98 2.33
C TYR A 156 5.52 -4.74 3.46
N ILE A 157 5.57 -4.18 4.66
CA ILE A 157 4.83 -4.69 5.81
C ILE A 157 4.03 -3.56 6.44
N GLN A 158 2.74 -3.79 6.63
CA GLN A 158 1.84 -2.85 7.25
C GLN A 158 1.59 -3.30 8.69
N ILE A 159 2.02 -2.52 9.68
CA ILE A 159 1.86 -2.86 11.10
C ILE A 159 0.42 -2.56 11.54
N GLY A 160 -0.41 -3.59 11.53
CA GLY A 160 -1.83 -3.51 11.79
C GLY A 160 -2.66 -3.00 10.59
N ASN A 161 -3.99 -3.07 10.69
CA ASN A 161 -4.92 -2.56 9.69
C ASN A 161 -5.79 -1.47 10.30
N GLU A 162 -5.80 -0.27 9.68
CA GLU A 162 -6.63 0.88 10.10
C GLU A 162 -6.52 1.18 11.60
N ILE A 163 -5.30 1.38 12.07
CA ILE A 163 -4.96 1.43 13.50
C ILE A 163 -5.18 2.79 14.17
N ASN A 164 -5.91 3.68 13.56
CA ASN A 164 -6.15 5.04 14.09
C ASN A 164 -7.02 5.09 15.37
N THR A 165 -7.56 3.97 15.83
CA THR A 165 -8.15 3.85 17.17
C THR A 165 -7.33 2.98 18.11
N GLY A 166 -6.28 2.35 17.61
CA GLY A 166 -5.37 1.45 18.30
C GLY A 166 -5.29 0.06 17.69
N ILE A 167 -4.63 -0.86 18.40
CA ILE A 167 -4.51 -2.29 18.09
C ILE A 167 -4.66 -3.12 19.38
N LEU A 168 -4.93 -4.41 19.27
CA LEU A 168 -4.85 -5.36 20.38
C LEU A 168 -5.61 -4.88 21.63
N PHE A 169 -6.90 -4.56 21.46
CA PHE A 169 -7.73 -4.08 22.57
C PHE A 169 -7.87 -5.11 23.70
N PRO A 170 -7.88 -4.66 25.00
CA PRO A 170 -7.92 -3.27 25.43
C PRO A 170 -6.56 -2.56 25.55
N HIS A 171 -5.44 -3.28 25.55
CA HIS A 171 -4.11 -2.74 25.85
C HIS A 171 -3.69 -1.59 24.93
N GLY A 172 -3.82 -1.78 23.63
CA GLY A 172 -3.44 -0.78 22.63
C GLY A 172 -4.59 0.11 22.15
N ARG A 173 -5.66 0.31 22.95
CA ARG A 173 -6.70 1.29 22.60
C ARG A 173 -6.19 2.71 22.89
N ILE A 174 -6.05 3.54 21.85
CA ILE A 174 -5.47 4.88 21.98
C ILE A 174 -6.22 5.74 22.99
N ALA A 175 -7.55 5.68 23.00
CA ALA A 175 -8.39 6.50 23.90
C ALA A 175 -8.13 6.24 25.39
N ASP A 176 -7.65 5.04 25.73
CA ASP A 176 -7.45 4.60 27.12
C ASP A 176 -5.94 4.50 27.47
N ASN A 177 -5.12 4.05 26.50
CA ASN A 177 -3.74 3.64 26.71
C ASN A 177 -2.83 4.04 25.52
N GLN A 178 -2.76 5.34 25.19
CA GLN A 178 -2.00 5.82 24.04
C GLN A 178 -0.52 5.38 24.07
N ASP A 179 0.13 5.44 25.23
CA ASP A 179 1.54 5.06 25.35
C ASP A 179 1.73 3.56 25.07
N GLN A 180 0.83 2.72 25.60
CA GLN A 180 0.88 1.27 25.31
C GLN A 180 0.63 0.98 23.82
N PHE A 181 -0.25 1.72 23.16
CA PHE A 181 -0.42 1.62 21.71
C PHE A 181 0.89 1.88 20.95
N VAL A 182 1.57 2.99 21.30
CA VAL A 182 2.84 3.35 20.65
C VAL A 182 3.91 2.30 20.91
N GLU A 183 3.97 1.75 22.12
CA GLU A 183 4.92 0.67 22.46
C GLU A 183 4.64 -0.59 21.63
N LEU A 184 3.38 -1.03 21.49
CA LEU A 184 3.01 -2.19 20.67
C LEU A 184 3.38 -2.00 19.20
N VAL A 185 3.11 -0.82 18.64
CA VAL A 185 3.50 -0.50 17.24
C VAL A 185 5.02 -0.52 17.10
N ASN A 186 5.75 0.05 18.06
CA ASN A 186 7.22 0.03 18.05
C ASN A 186 7.80 -1.37 18.10
N GLU A 187 7.19 -2.32 18.83
CA GLU A 187 7.67 -3.71 18.84
C GLU A 187 7.54 -4.37 17.46
N GLY A 188 6.43 -4.13 16.75
CA GLY A 188 6.29 -4.57 15.36
C GLY A 188 7.34 -3.94 14.44
N VAL A 189 7.54 -2.62 14.55
CA VAL A 189 8.56 -1.89 13.77
C VAL A 189 9.97 -2.39 14.08
N ASN A 190 10.32 -2.56 15.35
CA ASN A 190 11.63 -3.06 15.78
C ASN A 190 11.91 -4.46 15.22
N ALA A 191 10.91 -5.34 15.21
CA ALA A 191 11.02 -6.67 14.64
C ALA A 191 11.37 -6.63 13.15
N VAL A 192 10.73 -5.73 12.38
CA VAL A 192 11.03 -5.52 10.96
C VAL A 192 12.46 -4.99 10.77
N ARG A 193 12.83 -3.93 11.46
CA ARG A 193 14.17 -3.30 11.33
C ARG A 193 15.29 -4.26 11.72
N ASN A 194 15.07 -5.11 12.71
CA ASN A 194 16.05 -6.12 13.15
C ASN A 194 16.12 -7.32 12.18
N SER A 195 15.07 -7.59 11.42
CA SER A 195 14.98 -8.76 10.53
C SER A 195 15.35 -8.45 9.08
N SER A 196 15.13 -7.22 8.60
CA SER A 196 15.32 -6.85 7.20
C SER A 196 15.84 -5.44 7.06
N THR A 197 16.72 -5.25 6.08
CA THR A 197 17.27 -3.94 5.72
C THR A 197 16.46 -3.23 4.64
N ASN A 198 15.58 -3.92 3.92
CA ASN A 198 14.96 -3.42 2.69
C ASN A 198 13.43 -3.31 2.76
N ALA A 199 12.77 -4.01 3.68
CA ALA A 199 11.31 -3.95 3.80
C ALA A 199 10.85 -2.55 4.23
N LYS A 200 9.89 -1.98 3.49
CA LYS A 200 9.26 -0.71 3.85
C LYS A 200 8.11 -0.94 4.83
N ILE A 201 8.06 -0.13 5.87
CA ILE A 201 7.04 -0.20 6.92
C ILE A 201 5.94 0.81 6.64
N ILE A 202 4.70 0.35 6.61
CA ILE A 202 3.49 1.16 6.42
C ILE A 202 2.74 1.25 7.74
N LEU A 203 2.36 2.46 8.15
CA LEU A 203 1.32 2.66 9.16
C LEU A 203 0.04 3.14 8.50
N HIS A 204 -1.10 2.55 8.85
CA HIS A 204 -2.35 2.66 8.13
C HIS A 204 -3.46 3.32 8.95
N CYS A 205 -4.04 4.38 8.40
CA CYS A 205 -5.15 5.14 8.97
C CYS A 205 -6.37 5.07 8.07
N ALA A 206 -7.54 4.79 8.65
CA ALA A 206 -8.83 4.87 7.94
C ALA A 206 -9.24 6.32 7.73
N GLY A 207 -9.32 6.75 6.46
CA GLY A 207 -9.68 8.11 6.08
C GLY A 207 -8.65 9.17 6.49
N PHE A 208 -8.95 10.43 6.20
CA PHE A 208 -8.02 11.52 6.50
C PHE A 208 -8.51 12.52 7.54
N GLU A 209 -9.73 12.45 8.01
CA GLU A 209 -10.24 13.40 9.02
C GLU A 209 -9.43 13.34 10.32
N SER A 210 -9.04 12.14 10.76
CA SER A 210 -8.21 11.92 11.95
C SER A 210 -6.72 11.71 11.65
N SER A 211 -6.29 11.71 10.39
CA SER A 211 -4.96 11.28 9.99
C SER A 211 -3.84 12.16 10.58
N ASN A 212 -3.98 13.49 10.55
CA ASN A 212 -3.00 14.37 11.16
C ASN A 212 -2.84 14.12 12.67
N TRP A 213 -3.94 13.94 13.39
CA TRP A 213 -3.91 13.60 14.81
C TRP A 213 -3.24 12.24 15.04
N PHE A 214 -3.61 11.23 14.28
CA PHE A 214 -3.06 9.89 14.40
C PHE A 214 -1.55 9.85 14.11
N PHE A 215 -1.09 10.43 13.01
CA PHE A 215 0.32 10.44 12.65
C PHE A 215 1.17 11.31 13.59
N ASN A 216 0.58 12.29 14.29
CA ASN A 216 1.26 12.97 15.40
C ASN A 216 1.51 12.05 16.61
N ILE A 217 0.59 11.11 16.91
CA ILE A 217 0.78 10.14 18.00
C ILE A 217 1.97 9.22 17.69
N VAL A 218 2.12 8.80 16.45
CA VAL A 218 3.15 7.85 16.00
C VAL A 218 4.36 8.54 15.34
N ASN A 219 4.54 9.84 15.50
CA ASN A 219 5.58 10.60 14.82
C ASN A 219 7.02 10.20 15.22
N GLN A 220 7.20 9.55 16.37
CA GLN A 220 8.49 9.04 16.84
C GLN A 220 8.74 7.57 16.45
N VAL A 221 7.77 6.92 15.82
CA VAL A 221 7.90 5.55 15.31
C VAL A 221 8.69 5.56 14.00
N ASP A 222 9.62 4.62 13.83
CA ASP A 222 10.45 4.51 12.62
C ASP A 222 9.74 3.75 11.50
N TYR A 223 8.74 4.39 10.87
CA TYR A 223 8.05 3.86 9.68
C TYR A 223 8.42 4.65 8.41
N ASP A 224 8.13 4.10 7.23
CA ASP A 224 8.52 4.67 5.94
C ASP A 224 7.36 5.35 5.21
N ILE A 225 6.16 4.77 5.26
CA ILE A 225 5.03 5.12 4.40
C ILE A 225 3.78 5.38 5.23
N ILE A 226 3.08 6.45 4.93
CA ILE A 226 1.73 6.72 5.41
C ILE A 226 0.73 6.02 4.48
N GLY A 227 -0.02 5.05 5.00
CA GLY A 227 -1.13 4.40 4.32
C GLY A 227 -2.47 5.01 4.72
N ILE A 228 -3.32 5.29 3.74
CA ILE A 228 -4.66 5.86 3.96
C ILE A 228 -5.71 5.02 3.26
N SER A 229 -6.78 4.62 3.95
CA SER A 229 -7.99 4.15 3.29
C SER A 229 -8.76 5.33 2.73
N TYR A 230 -9.10 5.26 1.45
CA TYR A 230 -9.95 6.24 0.80
C TYR A 230 -11.13 5.57 0.10
N TYR A 231 -12.31 5.79 0.65
CA TYR A 231 -13.57 5.38 0.05
C TYR A 231 -14.45 6.62 -0.14
N PRO A 232 -14.81 7.00 -1.38
CA PRO A 232 -15.51 8.27 -1.66
C PRO A 232 -16.78 8.50 -0.85
N TRP A 233 -17.50 7.42 -0.56
CA TRP A 233 -18.73 7.48 0.23
C TRP A 233 -18.51 7.97 1.67
N TRP A 234 -17.45 7.49 2.32
CA TRP A 234 -17.17 7.85 3.73
C TRP A 234 -16.22 9.02 3.88
N HIS A 235 -15.33 9.25 2.90
CA HIS A 235 -14.23 10.18 3.04
C HIS A 235 -14.32 11.41 2.12
N GLY A 236 -15.49 11.57 1.44
CA GLY A 236 -15.74 12.68 0.51
C GLY A 236 -15.31 12.38 -0.93
N LYS A 237 -15.99 13.02 -1.87
CA LYS A 237 -15.87 12.74 -3.32
C LYS A 237 -14.96 13.72 -4.07
N SER A 238 -14.45 14.75 -3.40
CA SER A 238 -13.57 15.73 -4.01
C SER A 238 -12.14 15.17 -4.12
N LEU A 239 -11.71 14.83 -5.32
CA LEU A 239 -10.34 14.37 -5.58
C LEU A 239 -9.32 15.47 -5.36
N ASP A 240 -9.70 16.74 -5.59
CA ASP A 240 -8.84 17.91 -5.29
C ASP A 240 -8.58 18.03 -3.78
N ASP A 241 -9.58 17.78 -2.95
CA ASP A 241 -9.41 17.83 -1.51
C ASP A 241 -8.63 16.61 -1.01
N LEU A 242 -8.87 15.43 -1.59
CA LEU A 242 -8.03 14.25 -1.35
C LEU A 242 -6.56 14.57 -1.64
N GLN A 243 -6.25 15.11 -2.82
CA GLN A 243 -4.88 15.43 -3.21
C GLN A 243 -4.23 16.44 -2.25
N LYS A 244 -4.96 17.49 -1.83
CA LYS A 244 -4.47 18.47 -0.86
C LYS A 244 -4.15 17.82 0.49
N GLN A 245 -5.04 16.95 0.98
CA GLN A 245 -4.85 16.24 2.25
C GLN A 245 -3.63 15.31 2.21
N LEU A 246 -3.49 14.49 1.16
CA LEU A 246 -2.34 13.61 0.99
C LEU A 246 -1.03 14.40 0.87
N SER A 247 -1.03 15.50 0.12
CA SER A 247 0.14 16.38 -0.02
C SER A 247 0.51 17.01 1.33
N SER A 248 -0.48 17.44 2.10
CA SER A 248 -0.26 18.01 3.44
C SER A 248 0.35 16.97 4.39
N LEU A 249 -0.15 15.74 4.39
CA LEU A 249 0.41 14.66 5.21
C LEU A 249 1.87 14.37 4.82
N SER A 250 2.16 14.25 3.53
CA SER A 250 3.53 14.00 3.06
C SER A 250 4.50 15.10 3.52
N ILE A 251 4.10 16.36 3.42
CA ILE A 251 4.92 17.50 3.81
C ILE A 251 5.08 17.56 5.33
N ASN A 252 3.99 17.38 6.10
CA ASN A 252 4.01 17.53 7.55
C ASN A 252 4.84 16.45 8.25
N PHE A 253 4.84 15.23 7.71
CA PHE A 253 5.51 14.08 8.32
C PHE A 253 6.76 13.62 7.56
N GLU A 254 7.09 14.25 6.43
CA GLU A 254 8.25 13.89 5.58
C GLU A 254 8.25 12.40 5.19
N LYS A 255 7.06 11.86 4.84
CA LYS A 255 6.86 10.45 4.49
C LYS A 255 6.29 10.29 3.10
N GLU A 256 6.59 9.14 2.49
CA GLU A 256 5.89 8.68 1.30
C GLU A 256 4.40 8.43 1.62
N ILE A 257 3.52 8.66 0.64
CA ILE A 257 2.07 8.47 0.79
C ILE A 257 1.59 7.34 -0.11
N LEU A 258 0.71 6.51 0.43
CA LEU A 258 0.06 5.41 -0.26
C LEU A 258 -1.44 5.41 0.04
N ILE A 259 -2.27 5.30 -0.99
CA ILE A 259 -3.67 4.90 -0.81
C ILE A 259 -3.65 3.40 -0.56
N ALA A 260 -3.79 3.00 0.70
CA ALA A 260 -3.70 1.61 1.14
C ALA A 260 -4.95 0.81 0.78
N GLU A 261 -6.10 1.48 0.78
CA GLU A 261 -7.38 0.89 0.40
C GLU A 261 -8.23 1.89 -0.34
N THR A 262 -8.81 1.45 -1.44
CA THR A 262 -9.90 2.12 -2.16
C THR A 262 -10.66 1.08 -2.97
N SER A 263 -11.85 1.40 -3.43
CA SER A 263 -12.57 0.55 -4.36
C SER A 263 -13.41 1.35 -5.33
N SER A 264 -13.54 0.83 -6.56
CA SER A 264 -14.49 1.28 -7.55
C SER A 264 -15.15 0.04 -8.16
N PRO A 265 -16.49 -0.09 -8.10
CA PRO A 265 -17.15 -1.30 -8.55
C PRO A 265 -17.25 -1.30 -10.09
N PHE A 266 -17.09 -2.46 -10.70
CA PHE A 266 -17.41 -2.65 -12.11
C PHE A 266 -18.92 -2.76 -12.37
N THR A 267 -19.72 -3.03 -11.31
CA THR A 267 -21.17 -3.15 -11.34
C THR A 267 -21.78 -2.82 -9.99
N LEU A 268 -23.00 -2.34 -9.94
CA LEU A 268 -23.81 -2.21 -8.71
C LEU A 268 -24.68 -3.44 -8.44
N GLY A 269 -24.58 -4.47 -9.30
CA GLY A 269 -25.31 -5.73 -9.11
C GLY A 269 -24.78 -6.55 -7.92
N TRP A 270 -25.66 -7.38 -7.37
CA TRP A 270 -25.37 -8.25 -6.24
C TRP A 270 -25.48 -9.70 -6.68
N ASN A 271 -24.57 -10.54 -6.16
CA ASN A 271 -24.63 -11.99 -6.40
C ASN A 271 -24.49 -12.81 -5.10
N ASP A 272 -24.43 -12.16 -3.96
CA ASP A 272 -24.27 -12.82 -2.66
C ASP A 272 -25.17 -12.19 -1.57
N TRP A 273 -24.97 -12.60 -0.32
CA TRP A 273 -25.76 -12.19 0.82
C TRP A 273 -25.11 -11.04 1.61
N THR A 274 -23.96 -10.53 1.14
CA THR A 274 -23.21 -9.47 1.81
C THR A 274 -23.52 -8.11 1.19
N ASN A 275 -23.39 -7.05 2.00
CA ASN A 275 -23.45 -5.69 1.49
C ASN A 275 -22.14 -5.32 0.83
N ASN A 276 -22.19 -4.84 -0.41
CA ASN A 276 -21.02 -4.27 -1.06
C ASN A 276 -20.62 -2.94 -0.42
N ASN A 277 -19.34 -2.69 -0.25
CA ASN A 277 -18.81 -1.40 0.23
C ASN A 277 -19.22 -0.24 -0.69
N VAL A 278 -19.36 -0.51 -2.00
CA VAL A 278 -19.89 0.43 -2.98
C VAL A 278 -21.06 -0.24 -3.70
N GLY A 279 -22.27 -0.05 -3.20
CA GLY A 279 -23.47 -0.76 -3.63
C GLY A 279 -24.55 0.13 -4.28
N SER A 280 -24.32 1.45 -4.42
CA SER A 280 -25.26 2.37 -5.05
C SER A 280 -24.55 3.52 -5.78
N GLU A 281 -25.29 4.21 -6.67
CA GLU A 281 -24.77 5.39 -7.38
C GLU A 281 -24.34 6.52 -6.42
N GLU A 282 -24.98 6.62 -5.27
CA GLU A 282 -24.62 7.60 -4.25
C GLU A 282 -23.20 7.38 -3.68
N HIS A 283 -22.65 6.19 -3.81
CA HIS A 283 -21.31 5.86 -3.35
C HIS A 283 -20.22 6.23 -4.37
N LEU A 284 -20.59 6.54 -5.61
CA LEU A 284 -19.67 6.80 -6.71
C LEU A 284 -19.30 8.29 -6.83
N ILE A 285 -18.19 8.56 -7.49
CA ILE A 285 -17.82 9.90 -7.97
C ILE A 285 -18.35 10.03 -9.39
N LEU A 286 -19.49 10.69 -9.55
CA LEU A 286 -20.14 10.85 -10.84
C LEU A 286 -19.98 12.26 -11.38
N PRO A 287 -19.86 12.44 -12.70
CA PRO A 287 -19.88 11.41 -13.76
C PRO A 287 -18.52 10.74 -14.06
N GLU A 288 -17.46 11.09 -13.33
CA GLU A 288 -16.07 10.75 -13.66
C GLU A 288 -15.77 9.26 -13.50
N TYR A 289 -16.33 8.62 -12.46
CA TYR A 289 -16.09 7.21 -12.11
C TYR A 289 -17.39 6.43 -11.90
N PRO A 290 -18.14 6.12 -12.99
CA PRO A 290 -19.32 5.29 -12.91
C PRO A 290 -18.95 3.83 -12.68
N ALA A 291 -19.89 3.04 -12.14
CA ALA A 291 -19.74 1.59 -12.09
C ALA A 291 -19.77 1.02 -13.52
N SER A 292 -18.61 0.60 -14.01
CA SER A 292 -18.49 0.01 -15.35
C SER A 292 -17.26 -0.88 -15.46
N PRO A 293 -17.29 -1.94 -16.30
CA PRO A 293 -16.13 -2.80 -16.54
C PRO A 293 -14.91 -2.07 -17.14
N GLN A 294 -15.13 -0.94 -17.81
CA GLN A 294 -14.07 -0.15 -18.46
C GLN A 294 -13.41 0.87 -17.52
N ARG A 295 -13.99 1.09 -16.37
CA ARG A 295 -13.50 2.06 -15.38
C ARG A 295 -13.76 1.54 -13.94
N PRO A 296 -13.11 0.43 -13.57
CA PRO A 296 -13.16 -0.03 -12.19
C PRO A 296 -12.36 0.90 -11.28
#